data_74cfcd2bc120b5ee37caf588622a70bc
#
_entry.id   74cfcd2bc120b5ee37caf588622a70bc
#
_cell.length_a   1.000
_cell.length_b   1.000
_cell.length_c   1.000
_cell.angle_alpha   90.00
_cell.angle_beta   90.00
_cell.angle_gamma   90.00
#
_symmetry.space_group_name_H-M   'P 1'
#
loop_
_entity.id
_entity.type
_entity.pdbx_description
1 polymer ?
#
loop_
_entity_poly.entity_id
_entity_poly.type
_entity_poly.pdbx_seq_one_letter_code
_entity_poly.pdbx_strand_id
1 'polypeptide(L)'
;MSEFAHSTGQFARGWKGNEARRQEFLRRLVQIAVNYVGCWIGAAMFKSDYEKADKVYRVHEFLQPYPFCSITCIALASEWATRHHLDYLPMEFVFEAGDEHWGQLHQRVLEDYKQAPVARAKEQAMALQVADFAAYEIRKVYMSVDEESDDLTSRFRTTLGMLVVNIPHKWGNMTEVGIRTIMNVRGIPKRSSP
;
A
#
# COMPACT_ATOMS: atom_id res chain seq x y z
N MET A 1 3.26 8.68 10.77
CA MET A 1 2.45 9.83 10.25
C MET A 1 1.32 10.28 11.18
N SER A 2 0.74 9.38 11.99
CA SER A 2 -0.36 9.75 12.93
C SER A 2 0.05 10.87 13.91
N GLU A 3 1.21 10.74 14.57
CA GLU A 3 1.71 11.77 15.50
C GLU A 3 1.89 13.14 14.83
N PHE A 4 2.41 13.17 13.60
CA PHE A 4 2.56 14.39 12.82
C PHE A 4 1.21 15.02 12.48
N ALA A 5 0.26 14.21 12.03
CA ALA A 5 -1.09 14.68 11.67
C ALA A 5 -1.83 15.30 12.87
N HIS A 6 -1.68 14.71 14.03
CA HIS A 6 -2.34 15.15 15.27
C HIS A 6 -1.48 16.07 16.15
N SER A 7 -0.25 16.38 15.73
CA SER A 7 0.72 17.16 16.51
C SER A 7 0.93 16.60 17.92
N THR A 8 1.14 15.28 18.00
CA THR A 8 1.44 14.55 19.24
C THR A 8 2.86 13.96 19.24
N GLY A 9 3.28 13.31 20.31
CA GLY A 9 4.61 12.72 20.44
C GLY A 9 5.74 13.73 20.16
N GLN A 10 6.67 13.38 19.29
CA GLN A 10 7.76 14.27 18.86
C GLN A 10 7.29 15.55 18.15
N PHE A 11 6.05 15.58 17.66
CA PHE A 11 5.43 16.74 17.01
C PHE A 11 4.50 17.55 17.93
N ALA A 12 4.53 17.30 19.26
CA ALA A 12 3.65 17.97 20.20
C ALA A 12 3.98 19.47 20.39
N ARG A 13 5.26 19.81 20.39
CA ARG A 13 5.72 21.19 20.66
C ARG A 13 6.18 21.90 19.39
N GLY A 14 5.68 23.13 19.18
CA GLY A 14 6.11 24.01 18.07
C GLY A 14 5.67 23.57 16.68
N TRP A 15 4.76 22.59 16.57
CA TRP A 15 4.22 22.11 15.30
C TRP A 15 2.75 22.47 15.12
N LYS A 16 1.97 22.50 16.22
CA LYS A 16 0.56 22.88 16.17
C LYS A 16 0.43 24.36 15.76
N GLY A 17 -0.32 24.62 14.71
CA GLY A 17 -0.50 25.98 14.18
C GLY A 17 0.70 26.53 13.38
N ASN A 18 1.81 25.82 13.27
CA ASN A 18 2.96 26.22 12.45
C ASN A 18 2.96 25.52 11.09
N GLU A 19 2.10 25.99 10.21
CA GLU A 19 1.93 25.38 8.88
C GLU A 19 3.19 25.47 8.01
N ALA A 20 3.93 26.57 8.09
CA ALA A 20 5.18 26.71 7.34
C ALA A 20 6.21 25.63 7.72
N ARG A 21 6.35 25.35 9.03
CA ARG A 21 7.24 24.27 9.50
C ARG A 21 6.76 22.89 9.07
N ARG A 22 5.44 22.68 9.07
CA ARG A 22 4.83 21.42 8.61
C ARG A 22 5.07 21.18 7.14
N GLN A 23 4.88 22.20 6.31
CA GLN A 23 5.12 22.13 4.87
C GLN A 23 6.60 21.90 4.54
N GLU A 24 7.50 22.60 5.22
CA GLU A 24 8.94 22.40 5.04
C GLU A 24 9.38 20.96 5.39
N PHE A 25 8.85 20.40 6.47
CA PHE A 25 9.12 19.01 6.85
C PHE A 25 8.62 18.02 5.78
N LEU A 26 7.39 18.20 5.31
CA LEU A 26 6.82 17.36 4.24
C LEU A 26 7.64 17.49 2.94
N ARG A 27 8.04 18.69 2.58
CA ARG A 27 8.89 18.93 1.40
C ARG A 27 10.23 18.18 1.51
N ARG A 28 10.86 18.19 2.67
CA ARG A 28 12.10 17.42 2.91
C ARG A 28 11.88 15.91 2.83
N LEU A 29 10.78 15.39 3.37
CA LEU A 29 10.43 13.97 3.24
C LEU A 29 10.23 13.58 1.77
N VAL A 30 9.51 14.39 1.00
CA VAL A 30 9.35 14.17 -0.44
C VAL A 30 10.70 14.17 -1.14
N GLN A 31 11.58 15.13 -0.83
CA GLN A 31 12.91 15.19 -1.44
C GLN A 31 13.75 13.93 -1.14
N ILE A 32 13.69 13.41 0.09
CA ILE A 32 14.34 12.16 0.45
C ILE A 32 13.74 11.00 -0.37
N ALA A 33 12.42 10.92 -0.45
CA ALA A 33 11.76 9.88 -1.24
C ALA A 33 12.19 9.94 -2.71
N VAL A 34 12.18 11.13 -3.34
CA VAL A 34 12.61 11.32 -4.74
C VAL A 34 14.05 10.89 -4.98
N ASN A 35 14.94 11.10 -4.01
CA ASN A 35 16.36 10.77 -4.16
C ASN A 35 16.66 9.27 -3.99
N TYR A 36 15.84 8.53 -3.25
CA TYR A 36 16.16 7.15 -2.84
C TYR A 36 15.13 6.10 -3.28
N VAL A 37 13.95 6.50 -3.74
CA VAL A 37 12.90 5.57 -4.17
C VAL A 37 12.93 5.44 -5.70
N GLY A 38 13.29 4.27 -6.19
CA GLY A 38 13.34 3.99 -7.63
C GLY A 38 11.97 3.84 -8.28
N CYS A 39 11.01 3.29 -7.56
CA CYS A 39 9.61 3.16 -7.99
C CYS A 39 8.70 3.12 -6.77
N TRP A 40 7.52 3.67 -6.92
CA TRP A 40 6.49 3.58 -5.91
C TRP A 40 5.31 2.74 -6.41
N ILE A 41 4.95 1.72 -5.64
CA ILE A 41 3.88 0.80 -5.95
C ILE A 41 2.88 0.78 -4.80
N GLY A 42 1.62 0.96 -5.13
CA GLY A 42 0.54 0.92 -4.16
C GLY A 42 -0.60 0.02 -4.60
N ALA A 43 -1.32 -0.54 -3.63
CA ALA A 43 -2.57 -1.22 -3.84
C ALA A 43 -3.60 -0.70 -2.83
N ALA A 44 -4.82 -0.47 -3.30
CA ALA A 44 -5.93 -0.06 -2.46
C ALA A 44 -7.17 -0.90 -2.78
N MET A 45 -8.03 -1.04 -1.77
CA MET A 45 -9.26 -1.81 -1.87
C MET A 45 -10.32 -1.17 -0.98
N PHE A 46 -11.53 -1.00 -1.50
CA PHE A 46 -12.66 -0.64 -0.65
C PHE A 46 -13.11 -1.86 0.16
N LYS A 47 -13.38 -1.63 1.44
CA LYS A 47 -13.87 -2.70 2.32
C LYS A 47 -15.17 -3.33 1.78
N SER A 48 -16.06 -2.51 1.23
CA SER A 48 -17.30 -2.97 0.60
C SER A 48 -17.07 -3.94 -0.57
N ASP A 49 -16.05 -3.71 -1.40
CA ASP A 49 -15.73 -4.60 -2.52
C ASP A 49 -15.18 -5.94 -2.04
N TYR A 50 -14.33 -5.91 -1.00
CA TYR A 50 -13.85 -7.11 -0.36
C TYR A 50 -15.01 -7.93 0.24
N GLU A 51 -15.90 -7.28 1.00
CA GLU A 51 -17.06 -7.94 1.63
C GLU A 51 -18.03 -8.55 0.61
N LYS A 52 -18.25 -7.87 -0.52
CA LYS A 52 -19.07 -8.42 -1.62
C LYS A 52 -18.42 -9.67 -2.23
N ALA A 53 -17.13 -9.64 -2.49
CA ALA A 53 -16.40 -10.79 -3.01
C ALA A 53 -16.36 -11.93 -1.98
N ASP A 54 -16.18 -11.61 -0.70
CA ASP A 54 -16.11 -12.56 0.39
C ASP A 54 -17.40 -13.36 0.58
N LYS A 55 -18.55 -12.71 0.39
CA LYS A 55 -19.86 -13.41 0.39
C LYS A 55 -19.94 -14.52 -0.66
N VAL A 56 -19.20 -14.40 -1.76
CA VAL A 56 -19.23 -15.37 -2.87
C VAL A 56 -18.16 -16.43 -2.73
N TYR A 57 -16.94 -16.07 -2.30
CA TYR A 57 -15.76 -16.95 -2.35
C TYR A 57 -15.14 -17.26 -0.99
N ARG A 58 -15.62 -16.72 0.13
CA ARG A 58 -14.94 -16.77 1.44
C ARG A 58 -13.48 -16.28 1.33
N VAL A 59 -13.30 -15.10 0.74
CA VAL A 59 -11.96 -14.53 0.49
C VAL A 59 -11.14 -14.47 1.77
N HIS A 60 -11.78 -14.23 2.94
CA HIS A 60 -11.13 -14.17 4.26
C HIS A 60 -10.42 -15.47 4.66
N GLU A 61 -10.89 -16.65 4.19
CA GLU A 61 -10.23 -17.94 4.42
C GLU A 61 -8.94 -18.05 3.57
N PHE A 62 -8.89 -17.35 2.43
CA PHE A 62 -7.75 -17.34 1.54
C PHE A 62 -6.73 -16.25 1.90
N LEU A 63 -7.17 -15.00 1.99
CA LEU A 63 -6.36 -13.85 2.38
C LEU A 63 -7.23 -12.74 3.00
N GLN A 64 -6.81 -12.22 4.14
CA GLN A 64 -7.37 -11.02 4.73
C GLN A 64 -7.02 -9.76 3.88
N PRO A 65 -7.71 -8.61 4.06
CA PRO A 65 -7.53 -7.42 3.23
C PRO A 65 -6.08 -6.92 3.13
N TYR A 66 -5.35 -6.86 4.24
CA TYR A 66 -3.97 -6.39 4.25
C TYR A 66 -3.03 -7.33 3.50
N PRO A 67 -2.95 -8.64 3.79
CA PRO A 67 -2.21 -9.60 2.98
C PRO A 67 -2.59 -9.56 1.50
N PHE A 68 -3.86 -9.36 1.18
CA PHE A 68 -4.32 -9.28 -0.21
C PHE A 68 -3.71 -8.09 -0.95
N CYS A 69 -3.76 -6.88 -0.36
CA CYS A 69 -3.11 -5.71 -0.91
C CYS A 69 -1.58 -5.88 -0.99
N SER A 70 -0.96 -6.50 0.03
CA SER A 70 0.47 -6.75 0.07
C SER A 70 0.94 -7.65 -1.08
N ILE A 71 0.26 -8.76 -1.33
CA ILE A 71 0.55 -9.65 -2.47
C ILE A 71 0.35 -8.93 -3.80
N THR A 72 -0.67 -8.08 -3.91
CA THR A 72 -0.89 -7.25 -5.10
C THR A 72 0.29 -6.30 -5.33
N CYS A 73 0.80 -5.64 -4.29
CA CYS A 73 1.99 -4.80 -4.40
C CYS A 73 3.22 -5.60 -4.85
N ILE A 74 3.45 -6.80 -4.32
CA ILE A 74 4.54 -7.67 -4.75
C ILE A 74 4.40 -8.05 -6.22
N ALA A 75 3.22 -8.44 -6.67
CA ALA A 75 2.97 -8.79 -8.07
C ALA A 75 3.26 -7.61 -9.01
N LEU A 76 2.78 -6.41 -8.65
CA LEU A 76 3.05 -5.19 -9.40
C LEU A 76 4.54 -4.81 -9.39
N ALA A 77 5.25 -5.04 -8.28
CA ALA A 77 6.70 -4.80 -8.17
C ALA A 77 7.48 -5.77 -9.06
N SER A 78 7.12 -7.04 -9.05
CA SER A 78 7.74 -8.05 -9.91
C SER A 78 7.52 -7.73 -11.41
N GLU A 79 6.31 -7.35 -11.78
CA GLU A 79 6.01 -6.92 -13.15
C GLU A 79 6.80 -5.66 -13.55
N TRP A 80 6.91 -4.69 -12.64
CA TRP A 80 7.71 -3.49 -12.88
C TRP A 80 9.19 -3.84 -13.06
N ALA A 81 9.74 -4.68 -12.19
CA ALA A 81 11.14 -5.12 -12.28
C ALA A 81 11.42 -5.81 -13.62
N THR A 82 10.57 -6.73 -14.06
CA THR A 82 10.70 -7.41 -15.36
C THR A 82 10.67 -6.42 -16.52
N ARG A 83 9.74 -5.46 -16.52
CA ARG A 83 9.65 -4.43 -17.58
C ARG A 83 10.89 -3.54 -17.67
N HIS A 84 11.58 -3.35 -16.55
CA HIS A 84 12.80 -2.53 -16.47
C HIS A 84 14.08 -3.36 -16.49
N HIS A 85 13.98 -4.65 -16.81
CA HIS A 85 15.13 -5.56 -16.85
C HIS A 85 15.93 -5.62 -15.54
N LEU A 86 15.22 -5.58 -14.40
CA LEU A 86 15.77 -5.64 -13.04
C LEU A 86 15.50 -6.98 -12.35
N ASP A 87 14.86 -7.92 -13.03
CA ASP A 87 14.45 -9.24 -12.52
C ASP A 87 15.65 -10.15 -12.18
N TYR A 88 16.86 -9.81 -12.64
CA TYR A 88 18.10 -10.48 -12.25
C TYR A 88 18.63 -10.03 -10.87
N LEU A 89 18.10 -8.94 -10.32
CA LEU A 89 18.49 -8.46 -8.99
C LEU A 89 17.70 -9.20 -7.89
N PRO A 90 18.36 -9.59 -6.80
CA PRO A 90 17.64 -10.17 -5.67
C PRO A 90 16.70 -9.12 -5.06
N MET A 91 15.43 -9.46 -4.92
CA MET A 91 14.45 -8.62 -4.21
C MET A 91 14.24 -9.15 -2.80
N GLU A 92 14.26 -8.27 -1.81
CA GLU A 92 13.85 -8.59 -0.44
C GLU A 92 12.48 -7.99 -0.18
N PHE A 93 11.54 -8.79 0.31
CA PHE A 93 10.21 -8.32 0.70
C PHE A 93 10.21 -8.02 2.21
N VAL A 94 10.24 -6.73 2.53
CA VAL A 94 10.26 -6.28 3.92
C VAL A 94 8.91 -5.68 4.29
N PHE A 95 8.33 -6.16 5.39
CA PHE A 95 7.05 -5.71 5.92
C PHE A 95 7.20 -5.18 7.35
N GLU A 96 6.24 -4.37 7.78
CA GLU A 96 6.20 -3.93 9.17
C GLU A 96 5.85 -5.10 10.09
N ALA A 97 6.60 -5.23 11.19
CA ALA A 97 6.33 -6.22 12.22
C ALA A 97 5.07 -5.86 13.01
N GLY A 98 4.32 -6.88 13.44
CA GLY A 98 3.16 -6.72 14.33
C GLY A 98 1.79 -6.77 13.65
N ASP A 99 1.73 -7.05 12.34
CA ASP A 99 0.45 -7.33 11.70
C ASP A 99 -0.14 -8.67 12.18
N GLU A 100 -1.43 -8.67 12.53
CA GLU A 100 -2.12 -9.86 13.04
C GLU A 100 -2.27 -10.98 12.00
N HIS A 101 -2.20 -10.64 10.71
CA HIS A 101 -2.32 -11.59 9.60
C HIS A 101 -0.96 -11.94 8.97
N TRP A 102 0.14 -11.67 9.66
CA TRP A 102 1.49 -11.97 9.21
C TRP A 102 1.66 -13.41 8.73
N GLY A 103 1.08 -14.39 9.45
CA GLY A 103 1.16 -15.80 9.07
C GLY A 103 0.61 -16.10 7.68
N GLN A 104 -0.53 -15.53 7.33
CA GLN A 104 -1.12 -15.68 5.99
C GLN A 104 -0.23 -15.03 4.91
N LEU A 105 0.26 -13.82 5.17
CA LEU A 105 1.14 -13.11 4.25
C LEU A 105 2.43 -13.88 4.02
N HIS A 106 3.10 -14.31 5.10
CA HIS A 106 4.35 -15.04 5.05
C HIS A 106 4.22 -16.34 4.24
N GLN A 107 3.21 -17.14 4.55
CA GLN A 107 2.96 -18.40 3.84
C GLN A 107 2.72 -18.15 2.36
N ARG A 108 1.87 -17.19 2.02
CA ARG A 108 1.53 -16.89 0.63
C ARG A 108 2.72 -16.38 -0.18
N VAL A 109 3.53 -15.47 0.39
CA VAL A 109 4.75 -14.99 -0.29
C VAL A 109 5.73 -16.12 -0.52
N LEU A 110 5.93 -17.00 0.47
CA LEU A 110 6.79 -18.17 0.33
C LEU A 110 6.30 -19.13 -0.75
N GLU A 111 4.99 -19.39 -0.81
CA GLU A 111 4.38 -20.26 -1.82
C GLU A 111 4.50 -19.71 -3.24
N ASP A 112 4.18 -18.41 -3.43
CA ASP A 112 4.11 -17.81 -4.76
C ASP A 112 5.48 -17.38 -5.30
N TYR A 113 6.38 -16.88 -4.45
CA TYR A 113 7.67 -16.30 -4.85
C TYR A 113 8.89 -17.11 -4.41
N LYS A 114 8.71 -18.21 -3.67
CA LYS A 114 9.80 -19.08 -3.15
C LYS A 114 10.82 -18.32 -2.28
N GLN A 115 10.42 -17.19 -1.74
CA GLN A 115 11.23 -16.33 -0.90
C GLN A 115 10.43 -15.95 0.36
N ALA A 116 11.04 -16.16 1.54
CA ALA A 116 10.41 -15.77 2.79
C ALA A 116 10.46 -14.23 2.94
N PRO A 117 9.34 -13.57 3.21
CA PRO A 117 9.35 -12.15 3.55
C PRO A 117 9.92 -11.94 4.94
N VAL A 118 10.45 -10.75 5.18
CA VAL A 118 11.08 -10.36 6.45
C VAL A 118 10.20 -9.34 7.16
N ALA A 119 9.91 -9.57 8.44
CA ALA A 119 9.26 -8.58 9.29
C ALA A 119 10.31 -7.72 9.99
N ARG A 120 10.17 -6.39 9.91
CA ARG A 120 11.05 -5.43 10.59
C ARG A 120 10.23 -4.35 11.29
N ALA A 121 10.72 -3.85 12.40
CA ALA A 121 10.16 -2.64 13.01
C ALA A 121 10.45 -1.42 12.12
N LYS A 122 9.60 -0.41 12.15
CA LYS A 122 9.76 0.82 11.34
C LYS A 122 11.10 1.51 11.55
N GLU A 123 11.63 1.46 12.76
CA GLU A 123 12.90 2.05 13.14
C GLU A 123 14.10 1.32 12.51
N GLN A 124 13.91 0.06 12.13
CA GLN A 124 14.94 -0.79 11.53
C GLN A 124 14.97 -0.73 10.01
N ALA A 125 13.92 -0.17 9.39
CA ALA A 125 13.79 -0.09 7.94
C ALA A 125 13.21 1.26 7.52
N MET A 126 14.09 2.20 7.16
CA MET A 126 13.71 3.55 6.73
C MET A 126 12.71 3.55 5.56
N ALA A 127 12.81 2.57 4.65
CA ALA A 127 11.87 2.41 3.54
C ALA A 127 10.42 2.21 4.00
N LEU A 128 10.19 1.56 5.16
CA LEU A 128 8.84 1.40 5.72
C LEU A 128 8.23 2.74 6.16
N GLN A 129 9.05 3.69 6.62
CA GLN A 129 8.56 5.03 6.99
C GLN A 129 8.11 5.81 5.75
N VAL A 130 8.84 5.67 4.64
CA VAL A 130 8.46 6.28 3.36
C VAL A 130 7.18 5.64 2.81
N ALA A 131 7.08 4.31 2.90
CA ALA A 131 5.88 3.57 2.48
C ALA A 131 4.64 3.97 3.32
N ASP A 132 4.78 4.09 4.65
CA ASP A 132 3.70 4.54 5.54
C ASP A 132 3.27 5.99 5.23
N PHE A 133 4.23 6.87 4.92
CA PHE A 133 3.93 8.22 4.48
C PHE A 133 3.12 8.23 3.18
N ALA A 134 3.54 7.45 2.18
CA ALA A 134 2.84 7.33 0.92
C ALA A 134 1.42 6.74 1.11
N ALA A 135 1.28 5.65 1.87
CA ALA A 135 0.01 5.03 2.19
C ALA A 135 -0.96 5.99 2.91
N TYR A 136 -0.44 6.82 3.82
CA TYR A 136 -1.24 7.85 4.50
C TYR A 136 -1.79 8.89 3.51
N GLU A 137 -0.96 9.41 2.60
CA GLU A 137 -1.38 10.41 1.61
C GLU A 137 -2.44 9.82 0.65
N ILE A 138 -2.24 8.59 0.22
CA ILE A 138 -3.19 7.85 -0.62
C ILE A 138 -4.53 7.65 0.08
N ARG A 139 -4.49 7.15 1.32
CA ARG A 139 -5.71 6.96 2.11
C ARG A 139 -6.52 8.24 2.19
N LYS A 140 -5.86 9.41 2.34
CA LYS A 140 -6.54 10.71 2.37
C LYS A 140 -7.29 11.00 1.07
N VAL A 141 -6.71 10.66 -0.07
CA VAL A 141 -7.38 10.80 -1.37
C VAL A 141 -8.62 9.90 -1.41
N TYR A 142 -8.47 8.61 -1.10
CA TYR A 142 -9.61 7.66 -1.10
C TYR A 142 -10.72 8.06 -0.14
N MET A 143 -10.38 8.58 1.05
CA MET A 143 -11.38 9.06 2.02
C MET A 143 -12.07 10.36 1.61
N SER A 144 -11.53 11.12 0.65
CA SER A 144 -12.13 12.36 0.13
C SER A 144 -12.95 12.14 -1.14
N VAL A 145 -12.96 10.92 -1.67
CA VAL A 145 -13.77 10.57 -2.84
C VAL A 145 -15.20 10.27 -2.38
N ASP A 146 -16.13 11.17 -2.65
CA ASP A 146 -17.54 10.82 -2.67
C ASP A 146 -17.75 9.88 -3.86
N GLU A 147 -18.56 8.84 -3.70
CA GLU A 147 -18.75 7.75 -4.67
C GLU A 147 -19.18 8.23 -6.08
N GLU A 148 -19.54 9.50 -6.25
CA GLU A 148 -20.05 10.07 -7.51
C GLU A 148 -19.02 10.85 -8.34
N SER A 149 -17.77 11.01 -7.91
CA SER A 149 -16.78 11.81 -8.64
C SER A 149 -15.62 10.98 -9.16
N ASP A 150 -15.56 10.79 -10.46
CA ASP A 150 -14.50 10.07 -11.19
C ASP A 150 -13.14 10.78 -11.26
N ASP A 151 -13.04 12.04 -10.82
CA ASP A 151 -11.79 12.80 -10.92
C ASP A 151 -10.96 12.71 -9.64
N LEU A 152 -10.15 11.65 -9.54
CA LEU A 152 -9.17 11.44 -8.47
C LEU A 152 -8.02 12.47 -8.52
N THR A 153 -7.71 13.01 -9.69
CA THR A 153 -6.49 13.83 -9.88
C THR A 153 -6.63 15.22 -9.30
N SER A 154 -7.82 15.81 -9.33
CA SER A 154 -8.10 17.13 -8.74
C SER A 154 -7.99 17.15 -7.21
N ARG A 155 -7.97 15.97 -6.57
CA ARG A 155 -7.96 15.78 -5.12
C ARG A 155 -6.59 15.44 -4.55
N PHE A 156 -5.57 15.33 -5.40
CA PHE A 156 -4.21 15.09 -4.92
C PHE A 156 -3.74 16.27 -4.08
N ARG A 157 -3.43 15.96 -2.81
CA ARG A 157 -2.73 16.92 -1.97
C ARG A 157 -1.37 17.22 -2.60
N THR A 158 -0.89 18.43 -2.44
CA THR A 158 0.40 18.90 -3.01
C THR A 158 1.53 17.89 -2.77
N THR A 159 1.56 17.27 -1.59
CA THR A 159 2.59 16.28 -1.21
C THR A 159 2.51 15.01 -2.04
N LEU A 160 1.32 14.45 -2.21
CA LEU A 160 1.11 13.28 -3.06
C LEU A 160 1.38 13.61 -4.53
N GLY A 161 0.93 14.78 -4.98
CA GLY A 161 1.23 15.26 -6.34
C GLY A 161 2.74 15.33 -6.61
N MET A 162 3.52 15.85 -5.67
CA MET A 162 4.99 15.89 -5.80
C MET A 162 5.60 14.48 -5.88
N LEU A 163 5.11 13.50 -5.10
CA LEU A 163 5.58 12.12 -5.18
C LEU A 163 5.26 11.48 -6.52
N VAL A 164 4.02 11.62 -6.98
CA VAL A 164 3.53 11.01 -8.24
C VAL A 164 4.22 11.59 -9.46
N VAL A 165 4.51 12.90 -9.46
CA VAL A 165 5.19 13.56 -10.60
C VAL A 165 6.67 13.19 -10.68
N ASN A 166 7.34 12.99 -9.55
CA ASN A 166 8.80 12.85 -9.50
C ASN A 166 9.30 11.41 -9.35
N ILE A 167 8.44 10.46 -8.98
CA ILE A 167 8.83 9.05 -8.80
C ILE A 167 7.98 8.18 -9.73
N PRO A 168 8.59 7.29 -10.53
CA PRO A 168 7.85 6.28 -11.28
C PRO A 168 6.91 5.53 -10.35
N HIS A 169 5.66 5.36 -10.74
CA HIS A 169 4.69 4.72 -9.88
C HIS A 169 3.77 3.77 -10.64
N LYS A 170 3.26 2.76 -9.92
CA LYS A 170 2.25 1.84 -10.39
C LYS A 170 1.18 1.66 -9.32
N TRP A 171 -0.06 1.65 -9.74
CA TRP A 171 -1.20 1.62 -8.84
C TRP A 171 -2.14 0.48 -9.17
N GLY A 172 -2.53 -0.29 -8.15
CA GLY A 172 -3.55 -1.33 -8.24
C GLY A 172 -4.79 -0.94 -7.42
N ASN A 173 -5.93 -0.80 -8.09
CA ASN A 173 -7.22 -0.71 -7.41
C ASN A 173 -7.92 -2.06 -7.48
N MET A 174 -8.11 -2.67 -6.31
CA MET A 174 -8.74 -3.98 -6.18
C MET A 174 -10.24 -3.82 -6.00
N THR A 175 -10.96 -3.89 -7.10
CA THR A 175 -12.42 -3.90 -7.10
C THR A 175 -12.98 -5.30 -6.80
N GLU A 176 -14.27 -5.39 -6.46
CA GLU A 176 -14.98 -6.66 -6.32
C GLU A 176 -14.72 -7.62 -7.49
N VAL A 177 -14.80 -7.10 -8.73
CA VAL A 177 -14.56 -7.89 -9.95
C VAL A 177 -13.13 -8.40 -10.01
N GLY A 178 -12.15 -7.56 -9.69
CA GLY A 178 -10.74 -7.96 -9.64
C GLY A 178 -10.49 -9.06 -8.62
N ILE A 179 -11.04 -8.94 -7.42
CA ILE A 179 -10.93 -9.95 -6.37
C ILE A 179 -11.53 -11.28 -6.83
N ARG A 180 -12.74 -11.26 -7.37
CA ARG A 180 -13.41 -12.46 -7.91
C ARG A 180 -12.61 -13.12 -9.03
N THR A 181 -12.01 -12.32 -9.90
CA THR A 181 -11.15 -12.83 -10.97
C THR A 181 -9.94 -13.57 -10.40
N ILE A 182 -9.25 -13.02 -9.40
CA ILE A 182 -8.14 -13.68 -8.72
C ILE A 182 -8.59 -15.00 -8.08
N MET A 183 -9.72 -15.01 -7.38
CA MET A 183 -10.25 -16.22 -6.76
C MET A 183 -10.53 -17.33 -7.80
N ASN A 184 -11.12 -16.98 -8.95
CA ASN A 184 -11.34 -17.92 -10.05
C ASN A 184 -10.03 -18.46 -10.62
N VAL A 185 -9.06 -17.59 -10.91
CA VAL A 185 -7.74 -17.99 -11.45
C VAL A 185 -6.99 -18.91 -10.49
N ARG A 186 -7.14 -18.68 -9.18
CA ARG A 186 -6.56 -19.51 -8.13
C ARG A 186 -7.34 -20.81 -7.87
N GLY A 187 -8.43 -21.05 -8.57
CA GLY A 187 -9.27 -22.23 -8.39
C GLY A 187 -10.01 -22.30 -7.06
N ILE A 188 -10.19 -21.15 -6.39
CA ILE A 188 -10.92 -21.07 -5.12
C ILE A 188 -12.42 -21.28 -5.40
N PRO A 189 -13.08 -22.26 -4.77
CA PRO A 189 -14.47 -22.56 -5.06
C PRO A 189 -15.39 -21.45 -4.56
N LYS A 190 -16.48 -21.22 -5.27
CA LYS A 190 -17.59 -20.39 -4.78
C LYS A 190 -18.25 -21.07 -3.60
N ARG A 191 -18.81 -20.27 -2.70
CA ARG A 191 -19.74 -20.78 -1.68
C ARG A 191 -20.86 -21.57 -2.35
N SER A 192 -21.09 -22.78 -1.88
CA SER A 192 -22.34 -23.46 -2.22
C SER A 192 -23.50 -22.61 -1.69
N SER A 193 -24.45 -22.28 -2.56
CA SER A 193 -25.69 -21.66 -2.09
C SER A 193 -26.33 -22.56 -1.05
N PRO A 194 -26.85 -22.01 0.07
CA PRO A 194 -27.56 -22.79 1.08
C PRO A 194 -28.82 -23.42 0.49
#